data_e5d0ae3111c773234f6caa7b0fc4f50e
#
_entry.id   e5d0ae3111c773234f6caa7b0fc4f50e
#
_cell.length_a   1.000
_cell.length_b   1.000
_cell.length_c   1.000
_cell.angle_alpha   90.00
_cell.angle_beta   90.00
_cell.angle_gamma   90.00
#
_symmetry.space_group_name_H-M   'P 1'
#
loop_
_entity.id
_entity.type
_entity.pdbx_description
1 polymer ?
#
loop_
_entity_poly.entity_id
_entity_poly.type
_entity_poly.pdbx_seq_one_letter_code
_entity_poly.pdbx_strand_id
1 'polypeptide(L)'
;NPSVMAAALAGVTERVRLRSGSVVVPLHHPARIVEEWSLVDVLSNGRVDLGIASGWFPNDFVLAPPGTYERRSELVFERAGELQRLWRGEPFTAVNPLGDSVSLRTMPRPIQRQLPIWITAAGNPQTFERAGAAGHHVLTHLLGQSLEALDGKIAAYRNAWRGAGHDGQGQVTLMLHTFVGEDDATVRRIVKAPMLRYLGSA
;
A
#
# COMPACT_ATOMS: atom_id res chain seq x y z
N ASN A 1 1.25 -11.52 -8.16
CA ASN A 1 0.57 -11.23 -6.91
C ASN A 1 1.60 -10.82 -5.85
N PRO A 2 1.49 -9.63 -5.21
CA PRO A 2 2.46 -9.13 -4.24
C PRO A 2 2.63 -10.04 -3.01
N SER A 3 1.56 -10.63 -2.50
CA SER A 3 1.62 -11.52 -1.32
C SER A 3 2.42 -12.80 -1.59
N VAL A 4 2.29 -13.37 -2.78
CA VAL A 4 3.06 -14.57 -3.20
C VAL A 4 4.56 -14.26 -3.27
N MET A 5 4.93 -13.12 -3.85
CA MET A 5 6.33 -12.69 -3.89
C MET A 5 6.87 -12.41 -2.48
N ALA A 6 6.09 -11.74 -1.64
CA ALA A 6 6.47 -11.47 -0.26
C ALA A 6 6.66 -12.77 0.55
N ALA A 7 5.81 -13.79 0.33
CA ALA A 7 5.96 -15.10 0.97
C ALA A 7 7.26 -15.80 0.54
N ALA A 8 7.61 -15.76 -0.75
CA ALA A 8 8.88 -16.30 -1.24
C ALA A 8 10.09 -15.57 -0.61
N LEU A 9 10.03 -14.24 -0.51
CA LEU A 9 11.08 -13.44 0.12
C LEU A 9 11.18 -13.68 1.64
N ALA A 10 10.04 -13.96 2.31
CA ALA A 10 10.03 -14.31 3.72
C ALA A 10 10.89 -15.54 4.04
N GLY A 11 10.87 -16.54 3.12
CA GLY A 11 11.62 -17.79 3.29
C GLY A 11 13.14 -17.67 3.06
N VAL A 12 13.62 -16.60 2.43
CA VAL A 12 15.04 -16.41 2.09
C VAL A 12 15.65 -15.17 2.74
N THR A 13 14.91 -14.48 3.61
CA THR A 13 15.35 -13.29 4.32
C THR A 13 14.97 -13.35 5.80
N GLU A 14 15.76 -12.70 6.68
CA GLU A 14 15.52 -12.73 8.13
C GLU A 14 15.24 -11.36 8.75
N ARG A 15 15.72 -10.27 8.16
CA ARG A 15 15.70 -8.93 8.79
C ARG A 15 14.94 -7.86 8.01
N VAL A 16 14.91 -7.95 6.68
CA VAL A 16 14.24 -6.95 5.85
C VAL A 16 12.73 -6.98 6.08
N ARG A 17 12.12 -5.82 6.13
CA ARG A 17 10.65 -5.71 6.12
C ARG A 17 10.13 -5.93 4.70
N LEU A 18 8.98 -6.57 4.61
CA LEU A 18 8.32 -6.94 3.35
C LEU A 18 7.12 -6.02 3.14
N ARG A 19 7.23 -5.13 2.16
CA ARG A 19 6.17 -4.16 1.84
C ARG A 19 5.73 -4.29 0.41
N SER A 20 4.40 -4.31 0.19
CA SER A 20 3.85 -4.16 -1.16
C SER A 20 4.01 -2.73 -1.65
N GLY A 21 4.23 -2.58 -2.93
CA GLY A 21 4.29 -1.25 -3.50
C GLY A 21 3.50 -1.13 -4.81
N SER A 22 2.17 -1.38 -4.83
CA SER A 22 1.18 -1.47 -3.75
C SER A 22 0.14 -2.57 -4.01
N VAL A 23 -0.71 -2.86 -3.02
CA VAL A 23 -1.96 -3.59 -3.24
C VAL A 23 -3.05 -2.58 -3.63
N VAL A 24 -3.70 -2.77 -4.78
CA VAL A 24 -4.85 -1.96 -5.21
C VAL A 24 -6.09 -2.46 -4.49
N VAL A 25 -6.34 -1.93 -3.28
CA VAL A 25 -7.35 -2.48 -2.37
C VAL A 25 -8.78 -2.47 -2.90
N PRO A 26 -9.23 -1.52 -3.78
CA PRO A 26 -10.57 -1.59 -4.34
C PRO A 26 -10.84 -2.82 -5.21
N LEU A 27 -9.80 -3.51 -5.70
CA LEU A 27 -9.93 -4.72 -6.53
C LEU A 27 -10.13 -6.00 -5.73
N HIS A 28 -10.01 -5.94 -4.40
CA HIS A 28 -10.00 -7.13 -3.56
C HIS A 28 -10.94 -7.03 -2.37
N HIS A 29 -11.45 -8.16 -1.93
CA HIS A 29 -12.17 -8.21 -0.65
C HIS A 29 -11.18 -8.07 0.51
N PRO A 30 -11.42 -7.19 1.51
CA PRO A 30 -10.47 -6.94 2.61
C PRO A 30 -10.07 -8.18 3.39
N ALA A 31 -11.01 -9.08 3.65
CA ALA A 31 -10.70 -10.34 4.34
C ALA A 31 -9.64 -11.16 3.57
N ARG A 32 -9.73 -11.20 2.23
CA ARG A 32 -8.73 -11.91 1.41
C ARG A 32 -7.34 -11.29 1.53
N ILE A 33 -7.27 -9.96 1.51
CA ILE A 33 -5.99 -9.25 1.70
C ILE A 33 -5.41 -9.59 3.08
N VAL A 34 -6.23 -9.54 4.14
CA VAL A 34 -5.77 -9.83 5.51
C VAL A 34 -5.31 -11.28 5.64
N GLU A 35 -6.03 -12.27 5.10
CA GLU A 35 -5.62 -13.67 5.15
C GLU A 35 -4.28 -13.91 4.46
N GLU A 36 -4.11 -13.39 3.24
CA GLU A 36 -2.85 -13.52 2.50
C GLU A 36 -1.67 -12.87 3.24
N TRP A 37 -1.85 -11.64 3.72
CA TRP A 37 -0.77 -10.91 4.37
C TRP A 37 -0.52 -11.34 5.81
N SER A 38 -1.53 -11.87 6.52
CA SER A 38 -1.33 -12.51 7.82
C SER A 38 -0.48 -13.77 7.70
N LEU A 39 -0.68 -14.56 6.63
CA LEU A 39 0.18 -15.70 6.37
C LEU A 39 1.63 -15.27 6.10
N VAL A 40 1.84 -14.22 5.32
CA VAL A 40 3.19 -13.65 5.08
C VAL A 40 3.78 -13.12 6.39
N ASP A 41 2.98 -12.53 7.25
CA ASP A 41 3.43 -12.03 8.56
C ASP A 41 3.92 -13.18 9.46
N VAL A 42 3.19 -14.27 9.50
CA VAL A 42 3.61 -15.50 10.22
C VAL A 42 4.90 -16.08 9.62
N LEU A 43 4.97 -16.24 8.30
CA LEU A 43 6.15 -16.78 7.60
C LEU A 43 7.39 -15.90 7.78
N SER A 44 7.21 -14.60 7.86
CA SER A 44 8.30 -13.64 8.01
C SER A 44 8.66 -13.29 9.46
N ASN A 45 7.97 -13.89 10.45
CA ASN A 45 8.10 -13.55 11.87
C ASN A 45 7.85 -12.04 12.14
N GLY A 46 6.72 -11.52 11.66
CA GLY A 46 6.26 -10.16 11.98
C GLY A 46 6.95 -9.04 11.19
N ARG A 47 7.36 -9.28 9.93
CA ARG A 47 8.07 -8.29 9.10
C ARG A 47 7.23 -7.65 7.99
N VAL A 48 5.90 -7.79 8.04
CA VAL A 48 5.00 -7.24 7.02
C VAL A 48 4.73 -5.76 7.25
N ASP A 49 4.75 -5.00 6.16
CA ASP A 49 4.15 -3.68 5.98
C ASP A 49 3.21 -3.73 4.78
N LEU A 50 2.15 -2.95 4.76
CA LEU A 50 1.22 -2.96 3.63
C LEU A 50 1.15 -1.60 2.94
N GLY A 51 1.74 -1.50 1.75
CA GLY A 51 1.49 -0.39 0.84
C GLY A 51 0.19 -0.62 0.07
N ILE A 52 -0.74 0.32 0.13
CA ILE A 52 -2.04 0.25 -0.52
C ILE A 52 -2.28 1.42 -1.46
N ALA A 53 -3.01 1.18 -2.53
CA ALA A 53 -3.32 2.18 -3.56
C ALA A 53 -4.78 2.12 -4.00
N SER A 54 -5.25 3.23 -4.58
CA SER A 54 -6.57 3.31 -5.22
C SER A 54 -6.64 2.61 -6.58
N GLY A 55 -5.50 2.42 -7.24
CA GLY A 55 -5.46 2.11 -8.66
C GLY A 55 -5.67 3.36 -9.53
N TRP A 56 -5.22 3.31 -10.77
CA TRP A 56 -5.30 4.43 -11.71
C TRP A 56 -5.77 4.01 -13.10
N PHE A 57 -5.46 2.78 -13.52
CA PHE A 57 -5.74 2.31 -14.86
C PHE A 57 -7.13 1.65 -14.94
N PRO A 58 -8.07 2.18 -15.75
CA PRO A 58 -9.46 1.69 -15.77
C PRO A 58 -9.60 0.20 -16.09
N ASN A 59 -8.73 -0.32 -16.97
CA ASN A 59 -8.82 -1.72 -17.39
C ASN A 59 -8.48 -2.72 -16.28
N ASP A 60 -7.79 -2.30 -15.22
CA ASP A 60 -7.54 -3.17 -14.05
C ASP A 60 -8.85 -3.48 -13.29
N PHE A 61 -9.88 -2.65 -13.48
CA PHE A 61 -11.17 -2.76 -12.79
C PHE A 61 -12.20 -3.61 -13.50
N VAL A 62 -11.84 -4.31 -14.59
CA VAL A 62 -12.77 -5.14 -15.37
C VAL A 62 -13.44 -6.27 -14.56
N LEU A 63 -12.79 -6.72 -13.49
CA LEU A 63 -13.32 -7.75 -12.58
C LEU A 63 -13.92 -7.17 -11.28
N ALA A 64 -13.83 -5.85 -11.09
CA ALA A 64 -14.41 -5.19 -9.92
C ALA A 64 -15.91 -4.93 -10.13
N PRO A 65 -16.71 -4.83 -9.05
CA PRO A 65 -18.10 -4.42 -9.16
C PRO A 65 -18.25 -3.05 -9.83
N PRO A 66 -19.36 -2.81 -10.56
CA PRO A 66 -19.65 -1.50 -11.15
C PRO A 66 -19.58 -0.37 -10.10
N GLY A 67 -19.08 0.80 -10.48
CA GLY A 67 -18.92 1.96 -9.59
C GLY A 67 -17.67 1.94 -8.71
N THR A 68 -16.91 0.84 -8.73
CA THR A 68 -15.67 0.73 -7.92
C THR A 68 -14.60 1.69 -8.39
N TYR A 69 -14.44 1.86 -9.71
CA TYR A 69 -13.42 2.76 -10.27
C TYR A 69 -13.66 4.22 -9.88
N GLU A 70 -14.90 4.67 -9.94
CA GLU A 70 -15.29 6.05 -9.60
C GLU A 70 -15.02 6.38 -8.13
N ARG A 71 -15.28 5.41 -7.24
CA ARG A 71 -15.11 5.55 -5.79
C ARG A 71 -13.73 5.13 -5.27
N ARG A 72 -12.83 4.72 -6.14
CA ARG A 72 -11.54 4.10 -5.75
C ARG A 72 -10.72 4.91 -4.73
N SER A 73 -10.75 6.23 -4.82
CA SER A 73 -10.00 7.12 -3.90
C SER A 73 -10.58 7.16 -2.49
N GLU A 74 -11.90 7.01 -2.35
CA GLU A 74 -12.59 6.90 -1.06
C GLU A 74 -12.39 5.51 -0.47
N LEU A 75 -12.54 4.49 -1.31
CA LEU A 75 -12.40 3.09 -0.92
C LEU A 75 -11.03 2.77 -0.32
N VAL A 76 -9.95 3.45 -0.72
CA VAL A 76 -8.62 3.24 -0.10
C VAL A 76 -8.68 3.47 1.41
N PHE A 77 -9.28 4.56 1.86
CA PHE A 77 -9.32 4.91 3.28
C PHE A 77 -10.35 4.09 4.05
N GLU A 78 -11.50 3.79 3.46
CA GLU A 78 -12.48 2.87 4.03
C GLU A 78 -11.85 1.48 4.25
N ARG A 79 -11.18 0.95 3.23
CA ARG A 79 -10.49 -0.34 3.29
C ARG A 79 -9.30 -0.34 4.25
N ALA A 80 -8.54 0.75 4.37
CA ALA A 80 -7.45 0.86 5.34
C ALA A 80 -7.95 0.60 6.77
N GLY A 81 -9.03 1.25 7.17
CA GLY A 81 -9.65 1.04 8.49
C GLY A 81 -10.18 -0.39 8.67
N GLU A 82 -10.80 -0.95 7.63
CA GLU A 82 -11.31 -2.32 7.64
C GLU A 82 -10.18 -3.35 7.75
N LEU A 83 -9.09 -3.19 6.99
CA LEU A 83 -7.91 -4.04 7.07
C LEU A 83 -7.31 -4.07 8.48
N GLN A 84 -7.20 -2.90 9.13
CA GLN A 84 -6.69 -2.83 10.50
C GLN A 84 -7.60 -3.54 11.51
N ARG A 85 -8.92 -3.42 11.39
CA ARG A 85 -9.88 -4.13 12.27
C ARG A 85 -9.78 -5.64 12.09
N LEU A 86 -9.82 -6.12 10.84
CA LEU A 86 -9.69 -7.54 10.52
C LEU A 86 -8.33 -8.12 10.96
N TRP A 87 -7.27 -7.35 10.81
CA TRP A 87 -5.93 -7.73 11.27
C TRP A 87 -5.88 -7.95 12.78
N ARG A 88 -6.55 -7.09 13.56
CA ARG A 88 -6.69 -7.27 15.01
C ARG A 88 -7.60 -8.45 15.40
N GLY A 89 -8.29 -9.05 14.42
CA GLY A 89 -9.19 -10.19 14.62
C GLY A 89 -10.60 -9.82 15.01
N GLU A 90 -10.99 -8.58 14.75
CA GLU A 90 -12.39 -8.21 14.85
C GLU A 90 -13.21 -9.02 13.83
N PRO A 91 -14.39 -9.53 14.24
CA PRO A 91 -15.25 -10.26 13.30
C PRO A 91 -15.86 -9.32 12.27
N PHE A 92 -16.17 -9.85 11.10
CA PHE A 92 -17.02 -9.20 10.11
C PHE A 92 -18.26 -10.03 9.83
N THR A 93 -19.32 -9.37 9.48
CA THR A 93 -20.61 -10.03 9.14
C THR A 93 -20.75 -10.09 7.63
N ALA A 94 -21.13 -11.25 7.13
CA ALA A 94 -21.45 -11.48 5.72
C ALA A 94 -22.75 -12.28 5.61
N VAL A 95 -23.41 -12.20 4.44
CA VAL A 95 -24.59 -13.02 4.14
C VAL A 95 -24.15 -14.20 3.27
N ASN A 96 -24.47 -15.41 3.70
CA ASN A 96 -24.19 -16.62 2.94
C ASN A 96 -25.17 -16.78 1.74
N PRO A 97 -24.93 -17.69 0.78
CA PRO A 97 -25.83 -17.90 -0.35
C PRO A 97 -27.25 -18.35 0.00
N LEU A 98 -27.47 -18.79 1.23
CA LEU A 98 -28.80 -19.19 1.73
C LEU A 98 -29.57 -18.02 2.37
N GLY A 99 -28.96 -16.85 2.45
CA GLY A 99 -29.55 -15.65 3.04
C GLY A 99 -29.25 -15.48 4.55
N ASP A 100 -28.49 -16.39 5.17
CA ASP A 100 -28.18 -16.30 6.59
C ASP A 100 -27.03 -15.31 6.86
N SER A 101 -27.19 -14.52 7.92
CA SER A 101 -26.12 -13.66 8.42
C SER A 101 -25.12 -14.48 9.22
N VAL A 102 -23.85 -14.47 8.81
CA VAL A 102 -22.75 -15.20 9.44
C VAL A 102 -21.69 -14.25 9.93
N SER A 103 -21.14 -14.49 11.13
CA SER A 103 -20.03 -13.76 11.69
C SER A 103 -18.74 -14.56 11.50
N LEU A 104 -17.76 -13.98 10.82
CA LEU A 104 -16.50 -14.62 10.41
C LEU A 104 -15.30 -13.86 10.97
N ARG A 105 -14.17 -14.56 11.09
CA ARG A 105 -12.87 -13.99 11.44
C ARG A 105 -11.82 -14.46 10.43
N THR A 106 -10.89 -13.58 10.09
CA THR A 106 -9.76 -13.93 9.22
C THR A 106 -8.73 -14.80 9.93
N MET A 107 -8.14 -15.75 9.20
CA MET A 107 -7.11 -16.68 9.67
C MET A 107 -6.02 -16.83 8.59
N PRO A 108 -4.73 -17.11 8.96
CA PRO A 108 -4.22 -17.23 10.33
C PRO A 108 -4.18 -15.88 11.05
N ARG A 109 -3.99 -15.93 12.37
CA ARG A 109 -3.76 -14.69 13.14
C ARG A 109 -2.33 -14.20 12.89
N PRO A 110 -2.12 -12.89 12.61
CA PRO A 110 -0.79 -12.35 12.41
C PRO A 110 0.00 -12.31 13.73
N ILE A 111 1.33 -12.24 13.61
CA ILE A 111 2.24 -12.04 14.74
C ILE A 111 2.19 -10.58 15.21
N GLN A 112 2.20 -9.64 14.25
CA GLN A 112 2.10 -8.23 14.56
C GLN A 112 0.70 -7.88 15.08
N ARG A 113 0.62 -7.12 16.19
CA ARG A 113 -0.66 -6.67 16.75
C ARG A 113 -1.37 -5.65 15.88
N GLN A 114 -0.60 -4.84 15.16
CA GLN A 114 -1.09 -3.79 14.26
C GLN A 114 -0.48 -3.98 12.88
N LEU A 115 -1.25 -3.68 11.85
CA LEU A 115 -0.78 -3.66 10.48
C LEU A 115 -0.26 -2.25 10.14
N PRO A 116 1.04 -2.06 9.94
CA PRO A 116 1.54 -0.78 9.43
C PRO A 116 1.09 -0.57 7.98
N ILE A 117 0.42 0.55 7.71
CA ILE A 117 -0.14 0.87 6.38
C ILE A 117 0.58 2.08 5.78
N TRP A 118 0.95 1.98 4.50
CA TRP A 118 1.42 3.06 3.63
C TRP A 118 0.36 3.36 2.57
N ILE A 119 -0.14 4.61 2.55
CA ILE A 119 -1.02 5.07 1.47
C ILE A 119 -0.15 5.52 0.31
N THR A 120 -0.36 4.94 -0.87
CA THR A 120 0.30 5.40 -2.08
C THR A 120 -0.34 6.70 -2.55
N ALA A 121 0.45 7.77 -2.59
CA ALA A 121 0.02 9.11 -2.93
C ALA A 121 1.07 9.81 -3.80
N ALA A 122 0.64 10.57 -4.82
CA ALA A 122 1.55 11.32 -5.68
C ALA A 122 1.01 12.73 -5.98
N GLY A 123 0.04 12.87 -6.87
CA GLY A 123 -0.43 14.16 -7.37
C GLY A 123 -1.28 14.97 -6.39
N ASN A 124 -2.23 14.32 -5.70
CA ASN A 124 -3.25 14.98 -4.90
C ASN A 124 -2.78 15.27 -3.46
N PRO A 125 -2.62 16.55 -3.04
CA PRO A 125 -2.24 16.92 -1.68
C PRO A 125 -3.20 16.40 -0.60
N GLN A 126 -4.51 16.35 -0.89
CA GLN A 126 -5.52 15.87 0.07
C GLN A 126 -5.30 14.40 0.47
N THR A 127 -4.72 13.58 -0.42
CA THR A 127 -4.38 12.20 -0.08
C THR A 127 -3.29 12.15 1.00
N PHE A 128 -2.32 13.05 0.95
CA PHE A 128 -1.27 13.20 1.96
C PHE A 128 -1.85 13.64 3.30
N GLU A 129 -2.70 14.67 3.31
CA GLU A 129 -3.38 15.16 4.52
C GLU A 129 -4.23 14.08 5.17
N ARG A 130 -5.06 13.38 4.37
CA ARG A 130 -5.90 12.28 4.86
C ARG A 130 -5.07 11.13 5.43
N ALA A 131 -3.96 10.77 4.79
CA ALA A 131 -3.05 9.74 5.29
C ALA A 131 -2.48 10.14 6.66
N GLY A 132 -2.03 11.40 6.81
CA GLY A 132 -1.55 11.94 8.07
C GLY A 132 -2.61 11.94 9.16
N ALA A 133 -3.79 12.45 8.87
CA ALA A 133 -4.91 12.49 9.83
C ALA A 133 -5.35 11.08 10.27
N ALA A 134 -5.27 10.09 9.40
CA ALA A 134 -5.61 8.70 9.69
C ALA A 134 -4.48 7.89 10.38
N GLY A 135 -3.30 8.48 10.61
CA GLY A 135 -2.16 7.78 11.21
C GLY A 135 -1.50 6.75 10.29
N HIS A 136 -1.67 6.90 8.96
CA HIS A 136 -1.03 6.04 7.97
C HIS A 136 0.23 6.70 7.42
N HIS A 137 1.22 5.87 7.07
CA HIS A 137 2.43 6.31 6.39
C HIS A 137 2.17 6.60 4.91
N VAL A 138 3.12 7.24 4.23
CA VAL A 138 3.00 7.59 2.81
C VAL A 138 4.07 6.86 1.99
N LEU A 139 3.64 6.29 0.86
CA LEU A 139 4.49 5.78 -0.21
C LEU A 139 4.29 6.68 -1.43
N THR A 140 5.35 7.29 -1.95
CA THR A 140 5.27 8.25 -3.06
C THR A 140 6.37 8.06 -4.09
N HIS A 141 6.31 8.79 -5.20
CA HIS A 141 7.28 8.76 -6.30
C HIS A 141 7.40 10.15 -6.93
N LEU A 142 8.35 10.35 -7.84
CA LEU A 142 8.57 11.63 -8.53
C LEU A 142 7.99 11.69 -9.96
N LEU A 143 7.24 10.68 -10.41
CA LEU A 143 6.57 10.76 -11.70
C LEU A 143 5.46 11.83 -11.63
N GLY A 144 5.52 12.82 -12.51
CA GLY A 144 4.53 13.88 -12.62
C GLY A 144 4.55 14.93 -11.50
N GLN A 145 5.61 14.98 -10.66
CA GLN A 145 5.77 16.02 -9.65
C GLN A 145 7.24 16.40 -9.43
N SER A 146 7.49 17.64 -9.00
CA SER A 146 8.82 18.12 -8.61
C SER A 146 9.11 17.82 -7.11
N LEU A 147 10.37 17.97 -6.71
CA LEU A 147 10.78 17.87 -5.31
C LEU A 147 10.14 18.97 -4.45
N GLU A 148 10.03 20.19 -4.98
CA GLU A 148 9.41 21.32 -4.29
C GLU A 148 7.91 21.08 -4.05
N ALA A 149 7.20 20.54 -5.07
CA ALA A 149 5.80 20.19 -4.93
C ALA A 149 5.60 19.04 -3.92
N LEU A 150 6.54 18.08 -3.89
CA LEU A 150 6.51 16.98 -2.91
C LEU A 150 6.77 17.48 -1.48
N ASP A 151 7.71 18.43 -1.30
CA ASP A 151 8.01 19.00 0.03
C ASP A 151 6.77 19.64 0.65
N GLY A 152 6.03 20.44 -0.10
CA GLY A 152 4.76 21.02 0.37
C GLY A 152 3.72 19.96 0.78
N LYS A 153 3.61 18.85 0.05
CA LYS A 153 2.71 17.73 0.38
C LYS A 153 3.16 16.99 1.64
N ILE A 154 4.47 16.79 1.82
CA ILE A 154 5.03 16.19 3.03
C ILE A 154 4.77 17.08 4.25
N ALA A 155 4.92 18.40 4.10
CA ALA A 155 4.59 19.36 5.15
C ALA A 155 3.11 19.27 5.57
N ALA A 156 2.19 19.23 4.60
CA ALA A 156 0.75 19.05 4.85
C ALA A 156 0.45 17.71 5.55
N TYR A 157 1.06 16.61 5.10
CA TYR A 157 0.98 15.29 5.73
C TYR A 157 1.40 15.33 7.21
N ARG A 158 2.57 15.91 7.51
CA ARG A 158 3.10 16.00 8.88
C ARG A 158 2.28 16.92 9.77
N ASN A 159 1.71 17.98 9.22
CA ASN A 159 0.79 18.86 9.95
C ASN A 159 -0.50 18.10 10.33
N ALA A 160 -1.09 17.38 9.40
CA ALA A 160 -2.27 16.56 9.64
C ALA A 160 -2.00 15.43 10.66
N TRP A 161 -0.82 14.78 10.57
CA TRP A 161 -0.38 13.76 11.52
C TRP A 161 -0.32 14.32 12.95
N ARG A 162 0.33 15.47 13.16
CA ARG A 162 0.43 16.12 14.45
C ARG A 162 -0.93 16.64 14.95
N GLY A 163 -1.72 17.23 14.05
CA GLY A 163 -3.05 17.74 14.37
C GLY A 163 -4.02 16.66 14.84
N ALA A 164 -3.84 15.42 14.40
CA ALA A 164 -4.60 14.26 14.85
C ALA A 164 -4.05 13.61 16.14
N GLY A 165 -2.95 14.11 16.70
CA GLY A 165 -2.37 13.62 17.95
C GLY A 165 -1.58 12.30 17.81
N HIS A 166 -1.13 11.94 16.60
CA HIS A 166 -0.31 10.76 16.42
C HIS A 166 1.14 11.00 16.87
N ASP A 167 1.75 9.99 17.45
CA ASP A 167 3.13 10.03 17.90
C ASP A 167 4.13 10.16 16.75
N GLY A 168 5.22 10.93 16.99
CA GLY A 168 6.30 11.11 16.01
C GLY A 168 5.90 11.97 14.81
N GLN A 169 6.42 11.65 13.63
CA GLN A 169 6.20 12.43 12.40
C GLN A 169 5.54 11.65 11.25
N GLY A 170 5.24 10.36 11.49
CA GLY A 170 4.91 9.45 10.41
C GLY A 170 6.12 9.18 9.49
N GLN A 171 5.97 8.27 8.55
CA GLN A 171 7.03 7.93 7.61
C GLN A 171 6.60 8.24 6.17
N VAL A 172 7.53 8.78 5.39
CA VAL A 172 7.38 8.98 3.96
C VAL A 172 8.45 8.15 3.25
N THR A 173 8.02 7.24 2.38
CA THR A 173 8.90 6.43 1.54
C THR A 173 8.83 6.95 0.13
N LEU A 174 9.96 7.38 -0.43
CA LEU A 174 10.09 7.78 -1.82
C LEU A 174 10.60 6.61 -2.65
N MET A 175 9.81 6.18 -3.62
CA MET A 175 10.22 5.20 -4.63
C MET A 175 10.99 5.91 -5.74
N LEU A 176 12.19 5.39 -6.03
CA LEU A 176 13.04 5.89 -7.12
C LEU A 176 13.42 4.75 -8.04
N HIS A 177 13.38 4.99 -9.35
CA HIS A 177 13.97 4.10 -10.32
C HIS A 177 15.49 4.14 -10.15
N THR A 178 16.07 3.03 -9.75
CA THR A 178 17.48 2.95 -9.38
C THR A 178 18.15 1.80 -10.13
N PHE A 179 19.33 2.07 -10.66
CA PHE A 179 20.23 1.06 -11.20
C PHE A 179 21.64 1.28 -10.61
N VAL A 180 22.24 0.23 -10.09
CA VAL A 180 23.55 0.27 -9.46
C VAL A 180 24.55 -0.47 -10.33
N GLY A 181 25.71 0.12 -10.54
CA GLY A 181 26.82 -0.48 -11.29
C GLY A 181 28.15 0.08 -10.79
N GLU A 182 29.26 -0.45 -11.35
CA GLU A 182 30.60 -0.12 -10.90
C GLU A 182 31.04 1.29 -11.34
N ASP A 183 30.56 1.78 -12.50
CA ASP A 183 30.89 3.11 -13.01
C ASP A 183 29.70 3.77 -13.71
N ASP A 184 29.64 5.11 -13.63
CA ASP A 184 28.57 5.93 -14.16
C ASP A 184 28.40 5.84 -15.69
N ALA A 185 29.48 5.71 -16.45
CA ALA A 185 29.42 5.65 -17.91
C ALA A 185 28.73 4.37 -18.38
N THR A 186 29.10 3.25 -17.78
CA THR A 186 28.49 1.94 -18.05
C THR A 186 27.02 1.93 -17.60
N VAL A 187 26.70 2.44 -16.41
CA VAL A 187 25.33 2.57 -15.91
C VAL A 187 24.49 3.37 -16.89
N ARG A 188 24.92 4.59 -17.27
CA ARG A 188 24.18 5.45 -18.22
C ARG A 188 23.94 4.76 -19.56
N ARG A 189 24.94 4.05 -20.10
CA ARG A 189 24.81 3.30 -21.36
C ARG A 189 23.75 2.20 -21.27
N ILE A 190 23.71 1.47 -20.15
CA ILE A 190 22.77 0.36 -19.94
C ILE A 190 21.35 0.89 -19.75
N VAL A 191 21.14 1.90 -18.89
CA VAL A 191 19.80 2.31 -18.45
C VAL A 191 19.12 3.28 -19.42
N LYS A 192 19.85 4.03 -20.24
CA LYS A 192 19.29 5.11 -21.08
C LYS A 192 18.13 4.65 -21.95
N ALA A 193 18.31 3.63 -22.74
CA ALA A 193 17.29 3.18 -23.69
C ALA A 193 16.07 2.54 -22.98
N PRO A 194 16.22 1.63 -22.00
CA PRO A 194 15.09 1.13 -21.23
C PRO A 194 14.30 2.24 -20.49
N MET A 195 15.00 3.19 -19.87
CA MET A 195 14.36 4.27 -19.12
C MET A 195 13.57 5.21 -20.03
N LEU A 196 14.12 5.58 -21.21
CA LEU A 196 13.40 6.40 -22.17
C LEU A 196 12.14 5.71 -22.71
N ARG A 197 12.19 4.39 -22.96
CA ARG A 197 11.00 3.63 -23.33
C ARG A 197 9.94 3.63 -22.23
N TYR A 198 10.36 3.42 -20.99
CA TYR A 198 9.47 3.44 -19.83
C TYR A 198 8.77 4.81 -19.69
N LEU A 199 9.54 5.90 -19.70
CA LEU A 199 8.99 7.27 -19.59
C LEU A 199 8.08 7.64 -20.76
N GLY A 200 8.29 7.08 -21.94
CA GLY A 200 7.40 7.30 -23.09
C GLY A 200 6.13 6.46 -23.08
N SER A 201 6.00 5.49 -22.16
CA SER A 201 4.82 4.64 -22.00
C SER A 201 3.97 4.99 -20.75
N ALA A 202 4.41 5.94 -19.94
CA ALA A 202 3.80 6.34 -18.66
C ALA A 202 2.85 7.61 -18.84
#